data_0c5c29bcc3964f6e2c2bb54d8d59d941
#
_entry.id   0c5c29bcc3964f6e2c2bb54d8d59d941
#
_cell.length_a   1.000
_cell.length_b   1.000
_cell.length_c   1.000
_cell.angle_alpha   90.00
_cell.angle_beta   90.00
_cell.angle_gamma   90.00
#
_symmetry.space_group_name_H-M   'P 1'
#
loop_
_entity.id
_entity.type
_entity.pdbx_description
1 polymer ?
#
loop_
_entity_poly.entity_id
_entity_poly.type
_entity_poly.pdbx_seq_one_letter_code
_entity_poly.pdbx_strand_id
1 'polypeptide(L)'
;MKSDVSIFDHVIAPAPRYLSRLALVQDLIDALPEEVESFLEIGPGMGDVSNFLAARYPLARGTLIEFSAEGANLLRQRFAAEDRIAVIEQDIREMPEERTFDLIVACEVFEHIENDTEVLDLVTKRLSAKGHFLFSAPAFMSKWHRGDVFAGHFRRYERSELLKKFPAAGMMIEKIWVYGFPICNLLYPLREAYYAMRLRSAKISKEDATKLSGVDRALARKFSWLPMAVILWPFFVLQKLVRNTNVGDGFLVLAKKPSS
;
A
#
# COMPACT_ATOMS: atom_id res chain seq x y z
N MET A 1 -10.92 19.56 7.67
CA MET A 1 -11.57 18.87 8.82
C MET A 1 -11.70 17.39 8.47
N LYS A 2 -11.11 16.50 9.26
CA LYS A 2 -11.20 15.04 9.06
C LYS A 2 -12.64 14.56 9.30
N SER A 3 -13.15 13.65 8.47
CA SER A 3 -14.39 12.92 8.73
C SER A 3 -14.11 11.61 9.48
N ASP A 4 -15.07 11.15 10.27
CA ASP A 4 -14.99 9.86 10.96
C ASP A 4 -15.54 8.77 10.03
N VAL A 5 -14.64 8.12 9.31
CA VAL A 5 -14.94 7.07 8.33
C VAL A 5 -14.02 5.88 8.55
N SER A 6 -14.51 4.68 8.26
CA SER A 6 -13.71 3.45 8.33
C SER A 6 -13.12 3.11 6.97
N ILE A 7 -11.84 2.75 6.92
CA ILE A 7 -11.19 2.29 5.69
C ILE A 7 -11.87 1.01 5.14
N PHE A 8 -12.47 0.20 6.02
CA PHE A 8 -13.13 -1.04 5.64
C PHE A 8 -14.40 -0.83 4.83
N ASP A 9 -15.05 0.35 4.94
CA ASP A 9 -16.24 0.70 4.16
C ASP A 9 -15.92 0.91 2.67
N HIS A 10 -14.63 1.06 2.34
CA HIS A 10 -14.14 1.34 1.00
C HIS A 10 -13.55 0.12 0.29
N VAL A 11 -13.48 -1.05 0.95
CA VAL A 11 -12.82 -2.26 0.44
C VAL A 11 -13.71 -3.04 -0.51
N ILE A 12 -13.24 -3.24 -1.75
CA ILE A 12 -13.95 -4.03 -2.77
C ILE A 12 -13.68 -5.53 -2.63
N ALA A 13 -12.44 -5.91 -2.29
CA ALA A 13 -11.99 -7.30 -2.27
C ALA A 13 -11.25 -7.62 -0.95
N PRO A 14 -11.96 -8.10 0.09
CA PRO A 14 -11.47 -8.22 1.45
C PRO A 14 -10.60 -9.48 1.67
N ALA A 15 -9.35 -9.47 1.20
CA ALA A 15 -8.39 -10.54 1.50
C ALA A 15 -7.80 -10.35 2.92
N PRO A 16 -7.58 -11.43 3.71
CA PRO A 16 -7.13 -11.33 5.10
C PRO A 16 -5.82 -10.53 5.30
N ARG A 17 -4.79 -10.78 4.47
CA ARG A 17 -3.52 -10.03 4.51
C ARG A 17 -3.75 -8.55 4.21
N TYR A 18 -4.57 -8.25 3.22
CA TYR A 18 -4.92 -6.90 2.83
C TYR A 18 -5.64 -6.15 3.95
N LEU A 19 -6.67 -6.75 4.55
CA LEU A 19 -7.41 -6.16 5.66
C LEU A 19 -6.53 -5.94 6.89
N SER A 20 -5.61 -6.88 7.19
CA SER A 20 -4.63 -6.71 8.27
C SER A 20 -3.74 -5.48 8.06
N ARG A 21 -3.30 -5.22 6.82
CA ARG A 21 -2.57 -4.00 6.46
C ARG A 21 -3.43 -2.76 6.64
N LEU A 22 -4.65 -2.77 6.08
CA LEU A 22 -5.55 -1.62 6.13
C LEU A 22 -5.90 -1.20 7.56
N ALA A 23 -6.06 -2.14 8.50
CA ALA A 23 -6.30 -1.84 9.90
C ALA A 23 -5.21 -0.95 10.52
N LEU A 24 -3.94 -1.17 10.16
CA LEU A 24 -2.82 -0.35 10.64
C LEU A 24 -2.59 0.90 9.76
N VAL A 25 -2.93 0.86 8.47
CA VAL A 25 -2.95 2.04 7.59
C VAL A 25 -3.92 3.07 8.16
N GLN A 26 -5.12 2.66 8.53
CA GLN A 26 -6.09 3.55 9.17
C GLN A 26 -5.52 4.17 10.45
N ASP A 27 -4.95 3.36 11.36
CA ASP A 27 -4.34 3.86 12.61
C ASP A 27 -3.27 4.93 12.34
N LEU A 28 -2.46 4.77 11.28
CA LEU A 28 -1.43 5.76 10.91
C LEU A 28 -2.02 7.03 10.31
N ILE A 29 -3.00 6.90 9.41
CA ILE A 29 -3.68 8.05 8.81
C ILE A 29 -4.48 8.82 9.87
N ASP A 30 -5.09 8.13 10.83
CA ASP A 30 -5.80 8.77 11.94
C ASP A 30 -4.87 9.57 12.86
N ALA A 31 -3.61 9.18 12.97
CA ALA A 31 -2.59 9.89 13.74
C ALA A 31 -1.97 11.09 12.98
N LEU A 32 -2.20 11.26 11.68
CA LEU A 32 -1.73 12.40 10.90
C LEU A 32 -2.43 13.71 11.31
N PRO A 33 -1.87 14.88 10.97
CA PRO A 33 -2.54 16.16 11.16
C PRO A 33 -3.97 16.19 10.57
N GLU A 34 -4.83 17.05 11.09
CA GLU A 34 -6.20 17.18 10.59
C GLU A 34 -6.28 17.80 9.20
N GLU A 35 -5.27 18.54 8.81
CA GLU A 35 -5.20 19.23 7.53
C GLU A 35 -4.25 18.49 6.58
N VAL A 36 -4.83 17.84 5.60
CA VAL A 36 -4.18 17.32 4.40
C VAL A 36 -4.92 17.95 3.23
N GLU A 37 -4.27 18.84 2.49
CA GLU A 37 -4.87 19.55 1.35
C GLU A 37 -4.64 18.80 0.04
N SER A 38 -3.58 17.98 -0.01
CA SER A 38 -3.20 17.21 -1.20
C SER A 38 -2.62 15.85 -0.85
N PHE A 39 -3.02 14.83 -1.61
CA PHE A 39 -2.39 13.51 -1.51
C PHE A 39 -2.05 12.90 -2.87
N LEU A 40 -1.02 12.08 -2.87
CA LEU A 40 -0.61 11.24 -4.00
C LEU A 40 -0.66 9.78 -3.56
N GLU A 41 -1.33 8.93 -4.31
CA GLU A 41 -1.17 7.47 -4.18
C GLU A 41 -0.46 6.90 -5.40
N ILE A 42 0.64 6.19 -5.16
CA ILE A 42 1.44 5.50 -6.19
C ILE A 42 1.01 4.04 -6.19
N GLY A 43 0.58 3.53 -7.33
CA GLY A 43 0.08 2.16 -7.47
C GLY A 43 -1.17 1.89 -6.63
N PRO A 44 -2.26 2.66 -6.80
CA PRO A 44 -3.45 2.56 -5.94
C PRO A 44 -4.21 1.23 -6.11
N GLY A 45 -3.88 0.43 -7.12
CA GLY A 45 -4.56 -0.82 -7.42
C GLY A 45 -6.05 -0.62 -7.65
N MET A 46 -6.90 -1.12 -6.74
CA MET A 46 -8.36 -0.93 -6.85
C MET A 46 -8.84 0.42 -6.28
N GLY A 47 -7.95 1.26 -5.73
CA GLY A 47 -8.28 2.60 -5.19
C GLY A 47 -9.01 2.58 -3.84
N ASP A 48 -8.88 1.51 -3.05
CA ASP A 48 -9.56 1.43 -1.75
C ASP A 48 -9.00 2.45 -0.75
N VAL A 49 -7.66 2.62 -0.72
CA VAL A 49 -7.01 3.61 0.15
C VAL A 49 -7.29 5.02 -0.35
N SER A 50 -7.23 5.27 -1.67
CA SER A 50 -7.60 6.57 -2.26
C SER A 50 -9.02 6.97 -1.91
N ASN A 51 -9.98 6.02 -1.99
CA ASN A 51 -11.37 6.30 -1.65
C ASN A 51 -11.55 6.62 -0.15
N PHE A 52 -10.84 5.90 0.71
CA PHE A 52 -10.79 6.23 2.13
C PHE A 52 -10.19 7.63 2.37
N LEU A 53 -9.06 7.97 1.71
CA LEU A 53 -8.44 9.29 1.84
C LEU A 53 -9.37 10.41 1.36
N ALA A 54 -10.05 10.23 0.23
CA ALA A 54 -11.02 11.18 -0.30
C ALA A 54 -12.20 11.43 0.68
N ALA A 55 -12.67 10.36 1.33
CA ALA A 55 -13.72 10.47 2.34
C ALA A 55 -13.19 11.06 3.67
N ARG A 56 -11.97 10.70 4.07
CA ARG A 56 -11.33 11.16 5.31
C ARG A 56 -10.95 12.64 5.28
N TYR A 57 -10.52 13.12 4.10
CA TYR A 57 -10.11 14.50 3.84
C TYR A 57 -10.98 15.10 2.71
N PRO A 58 -12.22 15.48 3.00
CA PRO A 58 -13.20 15.85 1.97
C PRO A 58 -12.87 17.13 1.21
N LEU A 59 -11.87 17.90 1.64
CA LEU A 59 -11.39 19.10 0.93
C LEU A 59 -10.07 18.84 0.18
N ALA A 60 -9.41 17.69 0.40
CA ALA A 60 -8.14 17.37 -0.22
C ALA A 60 -8.29 17.07 -1.71
N ARG A 61 -7.26 17.44 -2.48
CA ARG A 61 -7.11 17.01 -3.88
C ARG A 61 -6.24 15.76 -3.94
N GLY A 62 -6.74 14.71 -4.57
CA GLY A 62 -6.02 13.45 -4.76
C GLY A 62 -5.45 13.33 -6.16
N THR A 63 -4.24 12.79 -6.25
CA THR A 63 -3.63 12.34 -7.50
C THR A 63 -3.31 10.86 -7.38
N LEU A 64 -3.76 10.07 -8.34
CA LEU A 64 -3.52 8.64 -8.39
C LEU A 64 -2.63 8.35 -9.60
N ILE A 65 -1.45 7.78 -9.35
CA ILE A 65 -0.54 7.35 -10.42
C ILE A 65 -0.61 5.83 -10.56
N GLU A 66 -1.01 5.39 -11.74
CA GLU A 66 -1.08 3.98 -12.11
C GLU A 66 -0.38 3.79 -13.47
N PHE A 67 0.59 2.86 -13.53
CA PHE A 67 1.36 2.66 -14.76
C PHE A 67 0.66 1.75 -15.78
N SER A 68 -0.32 0.96 -15.36
CA SER A 68 -1.08 0.07 -16.24
C SER A 68 -2.34 0.75 -16.78
N ALA A 69 -2.56 0.69 -18.08
CA ALA A 69 -3.76 1.24 -18.71
C ALA A 69 -5.05 0.63 -18.16
N GLU A 70 -5.04 -0.68 -17.87
CA GLU A 70 -6.20 -1.37 -17.30
C GLU A 70 -6.53 -0.85 -15.89
N GLY A 71 -5.52 -0.74 -15.02
CA GLY A 71 -5.66 -0.18 -13.68
C GLY A 71 -6.14 1.27 -13.71
N ALA A 72 -5.54 2.10 -14.55
CA ALA A 72 -5.92 3.50 -14.72
C ALA A 72 -7.37 3.66 -15.18
N ASN A 73 -7.83 2.81 -16.11
CA ASN A 73 -9.23 2.83 -16.57
C ASN A 73 -10.21 2.41 -15.47
N LEU A 74 -9.89 1.40 -14.67
CA LEU A 74 -10.69 1.01 -13.52
C LEU A 74 -10.80 2.15 -12.48
N LEU A 75 -9.70 2.83 -12.22
CA LEU A 75 -9.68 3.98 -11.30
C LEU A 75 -10.48 5.16 -11.85
N ARG A 76 -10.36 5.50 -13.14
CA ARG A 76 -11.18 6.55 -13.77
C ARG A 76 -12.67 6.25 -13.66
N GLN A 77 -13.09 4.99 -13.84
CA GLN A 77 -14.48 4.59 -13.63
C GLN A 77 -14.91 4.71 -12.18
N ARG A 78 -14.06 4.26 -11.24
CA ARG A 78 -14.36 4.30 -9.80
C ARG A 78 -14.53 5.73 -9.28
N PHE A 79 -13.70 6.65 -9.74
CA PHE A 79 -13.67 8.05 -9.29
C PHE A 79 -14.35 9.02 -10.27
N ALA A 80 -15.17 8.53 -11.19
CA ALA A 80 -15.82 9.35 -12.22
C ALA A 80 -16.70 10.50 -11.66
N ALA A 81 -17.22 10.34 -10.44
CA ALA A 81 -18.03 11.36 -9.75
C ALA A 81 -17.22 12.23 -8.77
N GLU A 82 -15.90 12.05 -8.69
CA GLU A 82 -15.03 12.74 -7.73
C GLU A 82 -14.09 13.71 -8.44
N ASP A 83 -14.56 14.91 -8.75
CA ASP A 83 -13.80 15.95 -9.49
C ASP A 83 -12.46 16.33 -8.84
N ARG A 84 -12.28 16.02 -7.54
CA ARG A 84 -11.06 16.30 -6.79
C ARG A 84 -9.97 15.24 -6.99
N ILE A 85 -10.32 14.10 -7.61
CA ILE A 85 -9.41 12.97 -7.82
C ILE A 85 -8.96 12.92 -9.27
N ALA A 86 -7.67 13.10 -9.50
CA ALA A 86 -7.05 12.97 -10.82
C ALA A 86 -6.37 11.59 -10.96
N VAL A 87 -6.70 10.84 -12.00
CA VAL A 87 -6.05 9.58 -12.34
C VAL A 87 -5.10 9.79 -13.51
N ILE A 88 -3.82 9.54 -13.28
CA ILE A 88 -2.74 9.72 -14.25
C ILE A 88 -2.13 8.35 -14.59
N GLU A 89 -2.17 8.00 -15.87
CA GLU A 89 -1.58 6.78 -16.40
C GLU A 89 -0.13 7.08 -16.81
N GLN A 90 0.80 6.84 -15.89
CA GLN A 90 2.23 7.03 -16.12
C GLN A 90 3.07 6.38 -15.02
N ASP A 91 4.39 6.29 -15.26
CA ASP A 91 5.34 5.98 -14.19
C ASP A 91 5.56 7.22 -13.31
N ILE A 92 5.80 7.01 -12.00
CA ILE A 92 6.11 8.10 -11.07
C ILE A 92 7.36 8.89 -11.48
N ARG A 93 8.29 8.28 -12.20
CA ARG A 93 9.51 8.90 -12.72
C ARG A 93 9.24 9.97 -13.77
N GLU A 94 8.11 9.88 -14.45
CA GLU A 94 7.69 10.83 -15.51
C GLU A 94 6.90 12.03 -14.95
N MET A 95 6.52 11.99 -13.67
CA MET A 95 5.77 13.06 -13.04
C MET A 95 6.62 14.34 -12.89
N PRO A 96 6.10 15.54 -13.24
CA PRO A 96 6.79 16.81 -13.03
C PRO A 96 7.23 17.03 -11.58
N GLU A 97 8.45 17.55 -11.38
CA GLU A 97 9.05 17.69 -10.03
C GLU A 97 8.41 18.81 -9.20
N GLU A 98 7.76 19.79 -9.82
CA GLU A 98 7.20 20.96 -9.14
C GLU A 98 5.97 20.66 -8.28
N ARG A 99 5.32 19.51 -8.50
CA ARG A 99 4.14 19.12 -7.72
C ARG A 99 4.53 18.48 -6.38
N THR A 100 4.10 19.10 -5.30
CA THR A 100 4.29 18.57 -3.94
C THR A 100 2.96 18.18 -3.29
N PHE A 101 3.04 17.27 -2.30
CA PHE A 101 1.89 16.69 -1.62
C PHE A 101 2.11 16.63 -0.11
N ASP A 102 1.05 16.80 0.66
CA ASP A 102 1.08 16.70 2.12
C ASP A 102 1.12 15.26 2.60
N LEU A 103 0.55 14.35 1.79
CA LEU A 103 0.58 12.92 2.03
C LEU A 103 0.89 12.18 0.72
N ILE A 104 1.93 11.37 0.73
CA ILE A 104 2.19 10.39 -0.32
C ILE A 104 1.97 8.99 0.24
N VAL A 105 1.30 8.13 -0.51
CA VAL A 105 1.04 6.74 -0.14
C VAL A 105 1.57 5.82 -1.23
N ALA A 106 2.32 4.80 -0.84
CA ALA A 106 2.74 3.70 -1.72
C ALA A 106 2.64 2.38 -0.97
N CYS A 107 1.62 1.59 -1.29
CA CYS A 107 1.34 0.36 -0.58
C CYS A 107 1.55 -0.87 -1.48
N GLU A 108 2.58 -1.68 -1.19
CA GLU A 108 2.96 -2.87 -1.99
C GLU A 108 3.32 -2.49 -3.43
N VAL A 109 4.23 -1.54 -3.58
CA VAL A 109 4.70 -0.99 -4.86
C VAL A 109 6.21 -1.16 -5.00
N PHE A 110 6.97 -0.80 -3.99
CA PHE A 110 8.44 -0.69 -4.07
C PHE A 110 9.16 -2.03 -4.26
N GLU A 111 8.56 -3.14 -3.85
CA GLU A 111 9.06 -4.49 -4.12
C GLU A 111 9.04 -4.87 -5.60
N HIS A 112 8.26 -4.14 -6.41
CA HIS A 112 8.17 -4.30 -7.86
C HIS A 112 9.14 -3.40 -8.63
N ILE A 113 9.88 -2.52 -7.94
CA ILE A 113 10.80 -1.56 -8.53
C ILE A 113 12.24 -2.01 -8.32
N GLU A 114 12.98 -2.22 -9.40
CA GLU A 114 14.37 -2.67 -9.29
C GLU A 114 15.27 -1.60 -8.67
N ASN A 115 15.18 -0.35 -9.13
CA ASN A 115 15.86 0.81 -8.55
C ASN A 115 14.93 1.61 -7.61
N ASP A 116 14.58 1.01 -6.49
CA ASP A 116 13.65 1.60 -5.51
C ASP A 116 14.21 2.83 -4.78
N THR A 117 15.55 2.97 -4.72
CA THR A 117 16.20 4.15 -4.12
C THR A 117 15.92 5.41 -4.93
N GLU A 118 15.99 5.34 -6.25
CA GLU A 118 15.64 6.45 -7.13
C GLU A 118 14.20 6.93 -6.89
N VAL A 119 13.26 5.98 -6.80
CA VAL A 119 11.85 6.33 -6.57
C VAL A 119 11.64 6.90 -5.17
N LEU A 120 12.40 6.44 -4.17
CA LEU A 120 12.33 7.00 -2.82
C LEU A 120 12.82 8.46 -2.79
N ASP A 121 13.88 8.79 -3.53
CA ASP A 121 14.38 10.17 -3.69
C ASP A 121 13.34 11.06 -4.39
N LEU A 122 12.68 10.53 -5.44
CA LEU A 122 11.60 11.22 -6.14
C LEU A 122 10.40 11.48 -5.21
N VAL A 123 10.03 10.53 -4.37
CA VAL A 123 8.97 10.71 -3.36
C VAL A 123 9.36 11.82 -2.38
N THR A 124 10.60 11.81 -1.88
CA THR A 124 11.08 12.85 -0.95
C THR A 124 11.02 14.26 -1.55
N LYS A 125 11.40 14.40 -2.80
CA LYS A 125 11.32 15.70 -3.51
C LYS A 125 9.87 16.20 -3.61
N ARG A 126 8.92 15.28 -3.80
CA ARG A 126 7.48 15.57 -3.95
C ARG A 126 6.71 15.70 -2.64
N LEU A 127 7.35 15.46 -1.50
CA LEU A 127 6.73 15.80 -0.22
C LEU A 127 6.80 17.30 0.02
N SER A 128 5.69 17.90 0.42
CA SER A 128 5.64 19.28 0.93
C SER A 128 6.47 19.39 2.22
N ALA A 129 6.76 20.63 2.67
CA ALA A 129 7.40 20.84 3.96
C ALA A 129 6.54 20.22 5.07
N LYS A 130 7.11 19.32 5.87
CA LYS A 130 6.41 18.48 6.87
C LYS A 130 5.44 17.43 6.30
N GLY A 131 5.44 17.23 4.99
CA GLY A 131 4.66 16.18 4.34
C GLY A 131 5.03 14.78 4.82
N HIS A 132 4.07 13.86 4.76
CA HIS A 132 4.23 12.49 5.24
C HIS A 132 4.24 11.50 4.09
N PHE A 133 5.06 10.45 4.23
CA PHE A 133 5.08 9.30 3.34
C PHE A 133 4.65 8.04 4.08
N LEU A 134 3.56 7.43 3.62
CA LEU A 134 3.08 6.15 4.11
C LEU A 134 3.47 5.08 3.10
N PHE A 135 4.33 4.19 3.55
CA PHE A 135 4.90 3.10 2.75
C PHE A 135 4.50 1.75 3.32
N SER A 136 4.18 0.79 2.46
CA SER A 136 4.18 -0.62 2.86
C SER A 136 4.84 -1.52 1.83
N ALA A 137 5.46 -2.59 2.31
CA ALA A 137 6.07 -3.61 1.48
C ALA A 137 6.18 -4.95 2.23
N PRO A 138 6.35 -6.09 1.53
CA PRO A 138 6.62 -7.39 2.14
C PRO A 138 7.88 -7.36 3.01
N ALA A 139 7.80 -7.98 4.19
CA ALA A 139 8.88 -8.03 5.17
C ALA A 139 9.64 -9.35 5.12
N PHE A 140 10.95 -9.25 5.40
CA PHE A 140 11.89 -10.34 5.65
C PHE A 140 12.14 -11.25 4.45
N MET A 141 13.34 -11.20 3.88
CA MET A 141 13.80 -12.08 2.82
C MET A 141 13.71 -13.58 3.23
N SER A 142 13.87 -13.88 4.52
CA SER A 142 13.68 -15.24 5.07
C SER A 142 12.25 -15.79 4.88
N LYS A 143 11.28 -14.94 4.60
CA LYS A 143 9.87 -15.27 4.31
C LYS A 143 9.56 -15.26 2.81
N TRP A 144 10.56 -15.20 1.93
CA TRP A 144 10.35 -15.28 0.48
C TRP A 144 9.62 -16.57 0.12
N HIS A 145 8.57 -16.45 -0.70
CA HIS A 145 7.71 -17.57 -1.05
C HIS A 145 7.21 -17.50 -2.49
N ARG A 146 6.46 -18.51 -2.94
CA ARG A 146 5.92 -18.61 -4.30
C ARG A 146 5.01 -17.45 -4.69
N GLY A 147 4.35 -16.83 -3.73
CA GLY A 147 3.55 -15.63 -3.98
C GLY A 147 4.39 -14.43 -4.41
N ASP A 148 5.62 -14.26 -3.88
CA ASP A 148 6.54 -13.20 -4.31
C ASP A 148 6.97 -13.41 -5.75
N VAL A 149 7.29 -14.66 -6.11
CA VAL A 149 7.64 -15.04 -7.48
C VAL A 149 6.47 -14.80 -8.43
N PHE A 150 5.25 -15.21 -8.02
CA PHE A 150 4.03 -15.03 -8.81
C PHE A 150 3.70 -13.56 -9.02
N ALA A 151 3.91 -12.71 -8.02
CA ALA A 151 3.68 -11.26 -8.10
C ALA A 151 4.81 -10.51 -8.84
N GLY A 152 5.94 -11.15 -9.18
CA GLY A 152 7.07 -10.53 -9.85
C GLY A 152 7.92 -9.63 -8.96
N HIS A 153 7.93 -9.87 -7.64
CA HIS A 153 8.75 -9.10 -6.71
C HIS A 153 10.25 -9.22 -7.03
N PHE A 154 10.99 -8.15 -6.76
CA PHE A 154 12.45 -8.16 -6.75
C PHE A 154 13.00 -8.48 -5.37
N ARG A 155 12.26 -8.08 -4.29
CA ARG A 155 12.74 -8.14 -2.91
C ARG A 155 11.61 -8.19 -1.88
N ARG A 156 11.99 -8.53 -0.67
CA ARG A 156 11.33 -8.19 0.58
C ARG A 156 12.28 -7.34 1.40
N TYR A 157 11.76 -6.47 2.22
CA TYR A 157 12.58 -5.52 2.98
C TYR A 157 12.96 -6.07 4.35
N GLU A 158 14.13 -5.63 4.84
CA GLU A 158 14.56 -5.82 6.22
C GLU A 158 14.37 -4.53 7.01
N ARG A 159 14.06 -4.63 8.31
CA ARG A 159 13.90 -3.44 9.17
C ARG A 159 15.16 -2.58 9.17
N SER A 160 16.34 -3.19 9.26
CA SER A 160 17.63 -2.50 9.26
C SER A 160 17.92 -1.78 7.94
N GLU A 161 17.41 -2.30 6.82
CA GLU A 161 17.49 -1.67 5.50
C GLU A 161 16.64 -0.40 5.46
N LEU A 162 15.37 -0.49 5.87
CA LEU A 162 14.45 0.65 5.89
C LEU A 162 14.96 1.77 6.79
N LEU A 163 15.52 1.43 7.98
CA LEU A 163 16.12 2.38 8.92
C LEU A 163 17.36 3.11 8.37
N LYS A 164 17.99 2.62 7.31
CA LYS A 164 19.09 3.28 6.59
C LYS A 164 18.60 4.02 5.36
N LYS A 165 17.72 3.40 4.59
CA LYS A 165 17.29 3.88 3.27
C LYS A 165 16.45 5.17 3.37
N PHE A 166 15.50 5.25 4.30
CA PHE A 166 14.66 6.44 4.47
C PHE A 166 15.45 7.68 4.92
N PRO A 167 16.33 7.60 5.96
CA PRO A 167 17.17 8.74 6.31
C PRO A 167 18.15 9.14 5.21
N ALA A 168 18.70 8.18 4.45
CA ALA A 168 19.58 8.48 3.31
C ALA A 168 18.85 9.26 2.21
N ALA A 169 17.57 9.03 2.02
CA ALA A 169 16.70 9.79 1.10
C ALA A 169 16.18 11.12 1.71
N GLY A 170 16.60 11.50 2.91
CA GLY A 170 16.21 12.76 3.55
C GLY A 170 14.88 12.72 4.30
N MET A 171 14.38 11.54 4.66
CA MET A 171 13.16 11.37 5.44
C MET A 171 13.43 10.87 6.85
N MET A 172 12.67 11.33 7.81
CA MET A 172 12.68 10.84 9.20
C MET A 172 11.56 9.81 9.39
N ILE A 173 11.90 8.61 9.84
CA ILE A 173 10.92 7.59 10.18
C ILE A 173 10.27 7.93 11.53
N GLU A 174 8.95 8.13 11.53
CA GLU A 174 8.17 8.34 12.75
C GLU A 174 7.64 7.02 13.32
N LYS A 175 7.22 6.10 12.44
CA LYS A 175 6.73 4.78 12.82
C LYS A 175 7.24 3.72 11.84
N ILE A 176 7.59 2.55 12.37
CA ILE A 176 7.85 1.36 11.58
C ILE A 176 7.19 0.17 12.25
N TRP A 177 6.12 -0.31 11.67
CA TRP A 177 5.29 -1.39 12.18
C TRP A 177 5.35 -2.61 11.28
N VAL A 178 5.01 -3.78 11.82
CA VAL A 178 4.73 -4.97 11.02
C VAL A 178 3.24 -5.28 11.03
N TYR A 179 2.73 -5.82 9.92
CA TYR A 179 1.34 -6.27 9.80
C TYR A 179 1.26 -7.74 9.38
N GLY A 180 0.05 -8.30 9.51
CA GLY A 180 -0.29 -9.64 9.02
C GLY A 180 -0.17 -10.76 10.05
N PHE A 181 0.42 -10.53 11.25
CA PHE A 181 0.41 -11.51 12.34
C PHE A 181 -0.95 -11.47 13.07
N PRO A 182 -1.48 -12.62 13.50
CA PRO A 182 -1.02 -14.00 13.23
C PRO A 182 -1.60 -14.58 11.93
N ILE A 183 -2.56 -13.91 11.29
CA ILE A 183 -3.37 -14.46 10.20
C ILE A 183 -2.54 -14.92 9.00
N CYS A 184 -1.53 -14.13 8.60
CA CYS A 184 -0.67 -14.50 7.49
C CYS A 184 0.20 -15.72 7.80
N ASN A 185 0.62 -15.87 9.05
CA ASN A 185 1.39 -17.02 9.51
C ASN A 185 0.52 -18.30 9.50
N LEU A 186 -0.73 -18.20 9.98
CA LEU A 186 -1.69 -19.30 9.97
C LEU A 186 -2.08 -19.73 8.55
N LEU A 187 -2.24 -18.77 7.65
CA LEU A 187 -2.63 -19.02 6.25
C LEU A 187 -1.44 -19.33 5.33
N TYR A 188 -0.21 -19.31 5.84
CA TYR A 188 0.99 -19.52 5.03
C TYR A 188 0.96 -20.84 4.22
N PRO A 189 0.65 -22.03 4.79
CA PRO A 189 0.63 -23.27 4.03
C PRO A 189 -0.42 -23.27 2.90
N LEU A 190 -1.58 -22.66 3.15
CA LEU A 190 -2.65 -22.55 2.15
C LEU A 190 -2.24 -21.61 1.01
N ARG A 191 -1.58 -20.50 1.32
CA ARG A 191 -1.06 -19.56 0.33
C ARG A 191 0.00 -20.22 -0.54
N GLU A 192 0.93 -20.97 0.06
CA GLU A 192 1.95 -21.71 -0.68
C GLU A 192 1.34 -22.74 -1.63
N ALA A 193 0.36 -23.53 -1.19
CA ALA A 193 -0.35 -24.48 -2.03
C ALA A 193 -1.08 -23.79 -3.19
N TYR A 194 -1.77 -22.69 -2.91
CA TYR A 194 -2.48 -21.89 -3.92
C TYR A 194 -1.52 -21.36 -5.00
N TYR A 195 -0.41 -20.73 -4.61
CA TYR A 195 0.55 -20.18 -5.58
C TYR A 195 1.34 -21.28 -6.30
N ALA A 196 1.55 -22.43 -5.68
CA ALA A 196 2.13 -23.59 -6.36
C ALA A 196 1.24 -24.06 -7.53
N MET A 197 -0.08 -24.06 -7.36
CA MET A 197 -1.01 -24.38 -8.44
C MET A 197 -1.02 -23.29 -9.53
N ARG A 198 -1.06 -22.01 -9.12
CA ARG A 198 -1.06 -20.88 -10.07
C ARG A 198 0.19 -20.85 -10.94
N LEU A 199 1.37 -21.03 -10.36
CA LEU A 199 2.65 -21.06 -11.10
C LEU A 199 2.77 -22.23 -12.08
N ARG A 200 2.11 -23.37 -11.80
CA ARG A 200 2.07 -24.48 -12.76
C ARG A 200 1.24 -24.18 -14.00
N SER A 201 0.23 -23.33 -13.85
CA SER A 201 -0.74 -23.01 -14.89
C SER A 201 -0.36 -21.76 -15.72
N ALA A 202 0.54 -20.93 -15.22
CA ALA A 202 0.86 -19.62 -15.80
C ALA A 202 2.31 -19.58 -16.32
N LYS A 203 2.45 -19.36 -17.63
CA LYS A 203 3.67 -18.82 -18.25
C LYS A 203 3.48 -17.31 -18.37
N ILE A 204 3.69 -16.56 -17.30
CA ILE A 204 3.49 -15.10 -17.25
C ILE A 204 4.85 -14.42 -17.09
N SER A 205 5.11 -13.33 -17.83
CA SER A 205 6.30 -12.49 -17.64
C SER A 205 6.24 -11.78 -16.29
N LYS A 206 7.39 -11.32 -15.76
CA LYS A 206 7.42 -10.53 -14.50
C LYS A 206 6.57 -9.26 -14.61
N GLU A 207 6.61 -8.62 -15.75
CA GLU A 207 5.86 -7.37 -15.99
C GLU A 207 4.35 -7.60 -16.00
N ASP A 208 3.88 -8.66 -16.67
CA ASP A 208 2.46 -9.03 -16.65
C ASP A 208 2.02 -9.49 -15.25
N ALA A 209 2.88 -10.20 -14.52
CA ALA A 209 2.64 -10.60 -13.14
C ALA A 209 2.43 -9.36 -12.23
N THR A 210 3.26 -8.33 -12.37
CA THR A 210 3.13 -7.08 -11.64
C THR A 210 1.82 -6.37 -11.96
N LYS A 211 1.46 -6.23 -13.25
CA LYS A 211 0.19 -5.63 -13.69
C LYS A 211 -1.02 -6.38 -13.12
N LEU A 212 -0.99 -7.70 -13.10
CA LEU A 212 -2.08 -8.54 -12.59
C LEU A 212 -2.17 -8.51 -11.06
N SER A 213 -1.06 -8.37 -10.34
CA SER A 213 -1.04 -8.42 -8.86
C SER A 213 -1.86 -7.30 -8.22
N GLY A 214 -1.93 -6.12 -8.85
CA GLY A 214 -2.71 -4.97 -8.39
C GLY A 214 -4.22 -5.13 -8.50
N VAL A 215 -4.69 -5.90 -9.49
CA VAL A 215 -6.13 -6.03 -9.82
C VAL A 215 -6.70 -7.44 -9.66
N ASP A 216 -5.87 -8.50 -9.66
CA ASP A 216 -6.33 -9.89 -9.54
C ASP A 216 -6.63 -10.27 -8.08
N ARG A 217 -7.80 -9.87 -7.62
CA ARG A 217 -8.38 -10.31 -6.34
C ARG A 217 -9.63 -11.15 -6.55
N ALA A 218 -9.68 -11.93 -7.64
CA ALA A 218 -10.86 -12.71 -8.04
C ALA A 218 -11.36 -13.63 -6.91
N LEU A 219 -10.45 -14.28 -6.16
CA LEU A 219 -10.85 -15.12 -5.04
C LEU A 219 -11.47 -14.31 -3.89
N ALA A 220 -10.88 -13.17 -3.54
CA ALA A 220 -11.39 -12.31 -2.48
C ALA A 220 -12.74 -11.67 -2.84
N ARG A 221 -12.97 -11.35 -4.12
CA ARG A 221 -14.28 -10.87 -4.61
C ARG A 221 -15.41 -11.88 -4.39
N LYS A 222 -15.14 -13.18 -4.50
CA LYS A 222 -16.17 -14.23 -4.26
C LYS A 222 -16.65 -14.24 -2.81
N PHE A 223 -15.88 -13.71 -1.88
CA PHE A 223 -16.20 -13.63 -0.46
C PHE A 223 -16.54 -12.21 0.01
N SER A 224 -16.76 -11.26 -0.91
CA SER A 224 -17.09 -9.86 -0.57
C SER A 224 -18.40 -9.70 0.23
N TRP A 225 -19.29 -10.68 0.16
CA TRP A 225 -20.54 -10.73 0.94
C TRP A 225 -20.32 -11.08 2.43
N LEU A 226 -19.15 -11.64 2.79
CA LEU A 226 -18.82 -11.92 4.19
C LEU A 226 -18.29 -10.66 4.88
N PRO A 227 -18.70 -10.38 6.13
CA PRO A 227 -18.18 -9.27 6.91
C PRO A 227 -16.76 -9.57 7.43
N MET A 228 -15.81 -9.76 6.49
CA MET A 228 -14.45 -10.22 6.79
C MET A 228 -13.73 -9.32 7.79
N ALA A 229 -13.96 -8.01 7.76
CA ALA A 229 -13.36 -7.08 8.73
C ALA A 229 -13.83 -7.38 10.16
N VAL A 230 -15.11 -7.72 10.35
CA VAL A 230 -15.65 -8.10 11.66
C VAL A 230 -15.11 -9.47 12.10
N ILE A 231 -15.08 -10.45 11.20
CA ILE A 231 -14.57 -11.80 11.48
C ILE A 231 -13.09 -11.74 11.89
N LEU A 232 -12.31 -10.89 11.23
CA LEU A 232 -10.87 -10.75 11.46
C LEU A 232 -10.52 -9.73 12.56
N TRP A 233 -11.49 -9.02 13.12
CA TRP A 233 -11.26 -7.99 14.12
C TRP A 233 -10.40 -8.44 15.32
N PRO A 234 -10.59 -9.65 15.93
CA PRO A 234 -9.72 -10.11 17.01
C PRO A 234 -8.25 -10.20 16.62
N PHE A 235 -7.97 -10.59 15.36
CA PHE A 235 -6.61 -10.65 14.83
C PHE A 235 -6.03 -9.26 14.59
N PHE A 236 -6.86 -8.26 14.22
CA PHE A 236 -6.41 -6.87 14.11
C PHE A 236 -6.02 -6.29 15.47
N VAL A 237 -6.76 -6.63 16.53
CA VAL A 237 -6.39 -6.24 17.91
C VAL A 237 -5.07 -6.90 18.30
N LEU A 238 -4.92 -8.21 18.07
CA LEU A 238 -3.72 -8.95 18.42
C LEU A 238 -2.48 -8.43 17.67
N GLN A 239 -2.59 -8.14 16.38
CA GLN A 239 -1.45 -7.59 15.62
C GLN A 239 -0.98 -6.23 16.15
N LYS A 240 -1.89 -5.39 16.72
CA LYS A 240 -1.50 -4.11 17.33
C LYS A 240 -0.55 -4.28 18.51
N LEU A 241 -0.65 -5.39 19.25
CA LEU A 241 0.25 -5.69 20.38
C LEU A 241 1.66 -6.02 19.92
N VAL A 242 1.81 -6.59 18.73
CA VAL A 242 3.10 -7.07 18.19
C VAL A 242 3.64 -6.22 17.02
N ARG A 243 2.97 -5.13 16.65
CA ARG A 243 3.32 -4.31 15.47
C ARG A 243 4.74 -3.71 15.50
N ASN A 244 5.33 -3.57 16.69
CA ASN A 244 6.68 -3.06 16.86
C ASN A 244 7.77 -4.14 16.83
N THR A 245 7.38 -5.41 16.68
CA THR A 245 8.28 -6.57 16.64
C THR A 245 8.67 -6.94 15.21
N ASN A 246 9.21 -8.15 15.00
CA ASN A 246 9.57 -8.69 13.68
C ASN A 246 8.76 -9.93 13.29
N VAL A 247 7.56 -10.13 13.84
CA VAL A 247 6.76 -11.35 13.60
C VAL A 247 5.74 -11.21 12.43
N GLY A 248 5.58 -10.02 11.87
CA GLY A 248 4.64 -9.77 10.76
C GLY A 248 5.08 -10.34 9.40
N ASP A 249 4.25 -10.11 8.38
CA ASP A 249 4.48 -10.53 6.99
C ASP A 249 4.82 -9.35 6.07
N GLY A 250 4.56 -8.12 6.49
CA GLY A 250 4.93 -6.91 5.79
C GLY A 250 5.26 -5.77 6.74
N PHE A 251 6.02 -4.80 6.24
CA PHE A 251 6.30 -3.54 6.92
C PHE A 251 5.29 -2.46 6.51
N LEU A 252 5.00 -1.60 7.47
CA LEU A 252 4.27 -0.35 7.29
C LEU A 252 5.12 0.75 7.93
N VAL A 253 5.49 1.76 7.14
CA VAL A 253 6.34 2.86 7.56
C VAL A 253 5.59 4.17 7.39
N LEU A 254 5.58 4.99 8.42
CA LEU A 254 5.24 6.40 8.32
C LEU A 254 6.52 7.20 8.48
N ALA A 255 6.86 7.94 7.45
CA ALA A 255 8.01 8.84 7.44
C ALA A 255 7.58 10.27 7.14
N LYS A 256 8.40 11.24 7.51
CA LYS A 256 8.13 12.66 7.36
C LYS A 256 9.32 13.36 6.75
N LYS A 257 9.07 14.32 5.88
CA LYS A 257 10.08 15.26 5.41
C LYS A 257 10.39 16.25 6.54
N PRO A 258 11.64 16.35 7.01
CA PRO A 258 12.02 17.36 7.99
C PRO A 258 11.68 18.76 7.51
N SER A 259 11.36 19.66 8.44
CA SER A 259 11.32 21.10 8.14
C SER A 259 12.75 21.54 7.86
N SER A 260 13.05 22.04 6.67
CA SER A 260 14.30 22.74 6.36
C SER A 260 14.41 24.02 7.18
#